data_575aefb75d62f4cf96d5b68336ee8449
#
_entry.id   575aefb75d62f4cf96d5b68336ee8449
#
_cell.length_a   1.000
_cell.length_b   1.000
_cell.length_c   1.000
_cell.angle_alpha   90.00
_cell.angle_beta   90.00
_cell.angle_gamma   90.00
#
_symmetry.space_group_name_H-M   'P 1'
#
loop_
_entity.id
_entity.type
_entity.pdbx_description
1 polymer ?
#
loop_
_entity_poly.entity_id
_entity_poly.type
_entity_poly.pdbx_seq_one_letter_code
_entity_poly.pdbx_strand_id
1 'polypeptide(L)'
;MTTLTLPAVAKLNLFLHITGRRADGYHNLQTLFQLLDTGDELHFTRRNDTNINLSCSDASLVNEQNLVLRAARLLQQHTGCKLGCDIVLDKRLPMGGGLGGGSSDAATTLLGLNKLWQLGLSIDTLAELGLSLGADVPLFVRGQTSFAEGVGEKLQPINLAEKVYLVVTPDCHVSTAEVFQHPDLIRDTKEISLADLHSSSWHNDCQPLVERLYPIVAITLQWLVQYAPSQMTGTGASVFAAFPDQTSAQHALAQLPPSCRGFIAKGVNQSPVWAALADTE
;
A
#
# COMPACT_ATOMS: atom_id res chain seq x y z
N MET A 1 -7.32 30.33 4.42
CA MET A 1 -7.39 28.98 5.03
C MET A 1 -6.14 28.24 4.58
N THR A 2 -5.44 27.57 5.51
CA THR A 2 -4.25 26.79 5.15
C THR A 2 -4.71 25.45 4.58
N THR A 3 -4.34 25.17 3.35
CA THR A 3 -4.67 23.93 2.63
C THR A 3 -3.41 23.17 2.26
N LEU A 4 -3.52 21.86 2.10
CA LEU A 4 -2.44 20.97 1.71
C LEU A 4 -3.00 19.86 0.84
N THR A 5 -2.34 19.53 -0.28
CA THR A 5 -2.70 18.40 -1.13
C THR A 5 -1.53 17.42 -1.20
N LEU A 6 -1.78 16.15 -0.92
CA LEU A 6 -0.74 15.13 -0.86
C LEU A 6 -1.17 13.85 -1.60
N PRO A 7 -0.24 13.20 -2.32
CA PRO A 7 -0.47 11.89 -2.90
C PRO A 7 -0.37 10.79 -1.82
N ALA A 8 -1.23 9.77 -1.92
CA ALA A 8 -1.19 8.55 -1.15
C ALA A 8 -0.92 7.37 -2.09
N VAL A 9 0.36 7.07 -2.31
CA VAL A 9 0.81 6.15 -3.35
C VAL A 9 0.54 4.68 -3.04
N ALA A 10 0.45 3.85 -4.08
CA ALA A 10 0.37 2.41 -3.95
C ALA A 10 1.73 1.76 -3.66
N LYS A 11 1.71 0.50 -3.21
CA LYS A 11 2.88 -0.38 -3.15
C LYS A 11 2.62 -1.69 -3.87
N LEU A 12 3.69 -2.38 -4.26
CA LEU A 12 3.68 -3.79 -4.65
C LEU A 12 4.52 -4.60 -3.64
N ASN A 13 4.12 -5.84 -3.41
CA ASN A 13 5.02 -6.85 -2.86
C ASN A 13 5.67 -7.57 -4.05
N LEU A 14 6.94 -7.30 -4.32
CA LEU A 14 7.66 -7.96 -5.42
C LEU A 14 7.92 -9.43 -5.13
N PHE A 15 7.89 -9.82 -3.88
CA PHE A 15 7.69 -11.17 -3.36
C PHE A 15 7.02 -11.08 -1.99
N LEU A 16 6.45 -12.18 -1.51
CA LEU A 16 5.90 -12.28 -0.16
C LEU A 16 6.11 -13.71 0.34
N HIS A 17 7.12 -13.87 1.19
CA HIS A 17 7.43 -15.14 1.85
C HIS A 17 6.84 -15.16 3.27
N ILE A 18 6.22 -16.26 3.64
CA ILE A 18 5.72 -16.49 5.00
C ILE A 18 6.67 -17.48 5.66
N THR A 19 7.48 -16.98 6.59
CA THR A 19 8.59 -17.74 7.19
C THR A 19 8.21 -18.42 8.50
N GLY A 20 7.02 -18.14 9.02
CA GLY A 20 6.53 -18.78 10.23
C GLY A 20 5.22 -18.19 10.74
N ARG A 21 4.57 -18.94 11.64
CA ARG A 21 3.41 -18.47 12.39
C ARG A 21 3.81 -18.15 13.82
N ARG A 22 3.41 -16.99 14.31
CA ARG A 22 3.70 -16.50 15.66
C ARG A 22 2.66 -17.00 16.68
N ALA A 23 3.02 -17.01 17.95
CA ALA A 23 2.12 -17.38 19.04
C ALA A 23 0.94 -16.42 19.20
N ASP A 24 1.08 -15.15 18.78
CA ASP A 24 0.04 -14.13 18.78
C ASP A 24 -0.96 -14.26 17.60
N GLY A 25 -0.77 -15.28 16.75
CA GLY A 25 -1.62 -15.55 15.58
C GLY A 25 -1.21 -14.82 14.31
N TYR A 26 -0.28 -13.87 14.38
CA TYR A 26 0.33 -13.23 13.21
C TYR A 26 1.34 -14.15 12.54
N HIS A 27 1.84 -13.73 11.37
CA HIS A 27 2.86 -14.46 10.61
C HIS A 27 4.14 -13.63 10.50
N ASN A 28 5.27 -14.32 10.61
CA ASN A 28 6.54 -13.72 10.20
C ASN A 28 6.59 -13.72 8.67
N LEU A 29 6.93 -12.58 8.12
CA LEU A 29 6.99 -12.34 6.68
C LEU A 29 8.38 -11.87 6.28
N GLN A 30 8.75 -12.13 5.05
CA GLN A 30 9.76 -11.37 4.33
C GLN A 30 9.17 -10.91 3.01
N THR A 31 9.37 -9.66 2.67
CA THR A 31 8.85 -9.08 1.43
C THR A 31 9.74 -7.96 0.94
N LEU A 32 9.68 -7.68 -0.36
CA LEU A 32 10.26 -6.49 -0.94
C LEU A 32 9.12 -5.58 -1.39
N PHE A 33 8.93 -4.49 -0.67
CA PHE A 33 8.00 -3.45 -1.04
C PHE A 33 8.60 -2.54 -2.10
N GLN A 34 7.90 -2.37 -3.20
CA GLN A 34 8.14 -1.34 -4.21
C GLN A 34 7.04 -0.29 -4.14
N LEU A 35 7.40 0.95 -3.86
CA LEU A 35 6.47 2.06 -3.97
C LEU A 35 6.22 2.40 -5.44
N LEU A 36 5.02 2.87 -5.75
CA LEU A 36 4.63 3.33 -7.08
C LEU A 36 4.46 4.86 -7.09
N ASP A 37 4.52 5.48 -8.26
CA ASP A 37 4.25 6.92 -8.45
C ASP A 37 2.76 7.26 -8.54
N THR A 38 1.90 6.26 -8.43
CA THR A 38 0.44 6.35 -8.63
C THR A 38 -0.28 5.94 -7.36
N GLY A 39 -1.37 6.64 -7.03
CA GLY A 39 -2.16 6.38 -5.83
C GLY A 39 -3.40 7.25 -5.72
N ASP A 40 -3.94 7.30 -4.52
CA ASP A 40 -5.04 8.17 -4.11
C ASP A 40 -4.51 9.60 -3.87
N GLU A 41 -5.39 10.55 -3.65
CA GLU A 41 -5.02 11.93 -3.34
C GLU A 41 -5.85 12.44 -2.16
N LEU A 42 -5.19 13.13 -1.22
CA LEU A 42 -5.85 13.75 -0.07
C LEU A 42 -5.66 15.26 -0.08
N HIS A 43 -6.79 15.95 0.13
CA HIS A 43 -6.81 17.41 0.31
C HIS A 43 -7.20 17.72 1.73
N PHE A 44 -6.39 18.52 2.41
CA PHE A 44 -6.57 18.91 3.81
C PHE A 44 -6.84 20.40 3.89
N THR A 45 -7.88 20.80 4.63
CA THR A 45 -8.17 22.20 4.96
C THR A 45 -8.24 22.35 6.47
N ARG A 46 -7.31 23.14 7.04
CA ARG A 46 -7.24 23.37 8.50
C ARG A 46 -8.48 24.08 9.00
N ARG A 47 -9.00 23.59 10.13
CA ARG A 47 -10.07 24.21 10.92
C ARG A 47 -9.52 24.74 12.25
N ASN A 48 -10.20 25.76 12.78
CA ASN A 48 -9.84 26.33 14.11
C ASN A 48 -10.63 25.69 15.26
N ASP A 49 -11.56 24.78 14.97
CA ASP A 49 -12.24 23.92 15.94
C ASP A 49 -11.60 22.52 15.97
N THR A 50 -12.09 21.60 16.79
CA THR A 50 -11.56 20.25 16.92
C THR A 50 -12.19 19.22 15.97
N ASN A 51 -13.10 19.64 15.08
CA ASN A 51 -13.83 18.73 14.23
C ASN A 51 -12.96 18.17 13.10
N ILE A 52 -13.10 16.87 12.84
CA ILE A 52 -12.50 16.21 11.69
C ILE A 52 -13.63 15.70 10.82
N ASN A 53 -13.72 16.23 9.62
CA ASN A 53 -14.70 15.83 8.62
C ASN A 53 -14.00 15.12 7.47
N LEU A 54 -14.60 14.04 6.98
CA LEU A 54 -14.14 13.32 5.80
C LEU A 54 -15.21 13.36 4.72
N SER A 55 -14.83 13.71 3.52
CA SER A 55 -15.55 13.41 2.30
C SER A 55 -14.69 12.52 1.38
N CYS A 56 -15.33 11.65 0.63
CA CYS A 56 -14.64 10.70 -0.22
C CYS A 56 -15.37 10.54 -1.55
N SER A 57 -14.64 10.36 -2.64
CA SER A 57 -15.20 10.05 -3.96
C SER A 57 -16.01 8.73 -3.95
N ASP A 58 -15.69 7.80 -3.05
CA ASP A 58 -16.51 6.63 -2.71
C ASP A 58 -17.24 6.87 -1.39
N ALA A 59 -18.54 7.14 -1.45
CA ALA A 59 -19.37 7.45 -0.29
C ALA A 59 -19.44 6.30 0.74
N SER A 60 -19.22 5.04 0.34
CA SER A 60 -19.20 3.88 1.23
C SER A 60 -18.07 3.92 2.25
N LEU A 61 -17.01 4.67 1.94
CA LEU A 61 -15.83 4.85 2.78
C LEU A 61 -16.00 5.98 3.82
N VAL A 62 -17.05 6.76 3.78
CA VAL A 62 -17.31 7.83 4.76
C VAL A 62 -17.95 7.22 6.01
N ASN A 63 -17.13 6.60 6.84
CA ASN A 63 -17.56 5.98 8.09
C ASN A 63 -16.42 6.00 9.14
N GLU A 64 -16.76 5.71 10.39
CA GLU A 64 -15.84 5.76 11.54
C GLU A 64 -14.67 4.74 11.47
N GLN A 65 -14.78 3.71 10.66
CA GLN A 65 -13.73 2.71 10.48
C GLN A 65 -12.68 3.15 9.44
N ASN A 66 -12.94 4.24 8.71
CA ASN A 66 -12.00 4.75 7.72
C ASN A 66 -10.67 5.14 8.39
N LEU A 67 -9.57 4.62 7.86
CA LEU A 67 -8.23 4.80 8.43
C LEU A 67 -7.78 6.28 8.40
N VAL A 68 -8.28 7.11 7.48
CA VAL A 68 -8.04 8.56 7.45
C VAL A 68 -8.58 9.23 8.71
N LEU A 69 -9.86 8.96 9.06
CA LEU A 69 -10.46 9.50 10.28
C LEU A 69 -9.76 8.98 11.53
N ARG A 70 -9.45 7.69 11.55
CA ARG A 70 -8.74 7.07 12.68
C ARG A 70 -7.34 7.66 12.86
N ALA A 71 -6.59 7.88 11.78
CA ALA A 71 -5.27 8.49 11.80
C ALA A 71 -5.32 9.93 12.33
N ALA A 72 -6.26 10.73 11.83
CA ALA A 72 -6.43 12.12 12.28
C ALA A 72 -6.78 12.20 13.76
N ARG A 73 -7.72 11.38 14.24
CA ARG A 73 -8.11 11.34 15.67
C ARG A 73 -6.99 10.82 16.56
N LEU A 74 -6.27 9.80 16.11
CA LEU A 74 -5.10 9.27 16.82
C LEU A 74 -4.06 10.37 17.05
N LEU A 75 -3.79 11.17 16.03
CA LEU A 75 -2.83 12.26 16.09
C LEU A 75 -3.32 13.38 17.04
N GLN A 76 -4.61 13.78 16.98
CA GLN A 76 -5.20 14.73 17.94
C GLN A 76 -5.07 14.23 19.39
N GLN A 77 -5.41 12.96 19.63
CA GLN A 77 -5.35 12.37 20.97
C GLN A 77 -3.93 12.31 21.51
N HIS A 78 -2.97 11.86 20.68
CA HIS A 78 -1.58 11.74 21.06
C HIS A 78 -0.95 13.09 21.42
N THR A 79 -1.30 14.15 20.68
CA THR A 79 -0.68 15.49 20.85
C THR A 79 -1.50 16.45 21.71
N GLY A 80 -2.77 16.15 21.96
CA GLY A 80 -3.71 17.09 22.59
C GLY A 80 -4.07 18.29 21.70
N CYS A 81 -3.79 18.21 20.38
CA CYS A 81 -4.07 19.26 19.40
C CYS A 81 -5.55 19.63 19.38
N LYS A 82 -5.84 20.95 19.34
CA LYS A 82 -7.20 21.51 19.31
C LYS A 82 -7.64 22.00 17.93
N LEU A 83 -6.81 21.76 16.92
CA LEU A 83 -7.15 22.07 15.54
C LEU A 83 -7.85 20.88 14.88
N GLY A 84 -8.84 21.16 14.05
CA GLY A 84 -9.52 20.20 13.21
C GLY A 84 -9.07 20.27 11.76
N CYS A 85 -9.71 19.44 10.92
CA CYS A 85 -9.44 19.41 9.51
C CYS A 85 -10.66 18.92 8.72
N ASP A 86 -10.95 19.57 7.59
CA ASP A 86 -11.79 19.02 6.54
C ASP A 86 -10.86 18.26 5.58
N ILE A 87 -11.13 16.97 5.36
CA ILE A 87 -10.32 16.07 4.54
C ILE A 87 -11.18 15.59 3.37
N VAL A 88 -10.65 15.75 2.15
CA VAL A 88 -11.25 15.17 0.95
C VAL A 88 -10.33 14.07 0.44
N LEU A 89 -10.84 12.86 0.35
CA LEU A 89 -10.14 11.69 -0.19
C LEU A 89 -10.64 11.40 -1.61
N ASP A 90 -9.78 11.60 -2.60
CA ASP A 90 -10.01 11.16 -3.98
C ASP A 90 -9.47 9.74 -4.15
N LYS A 91 -10.36 8.76 -4.06
CA LYS A 91 -10.03 7.34 -4.09
C LYS A 91 -9.92 6.85 -5.53
N ARG A 92 -8.70 6.49 -5.93
CA ARG A 92 -8.34 6.01 -7.28
C ARG A 92 -7.92 4.55 -7.28
N LEU A 93 -7.28 4.10 -6.18
CA LEU A 93 -6.83 2.72 -6.04
C LEU A 93 -8.00 1.78 -5.76
N PRO A 94 -8.00 0.56 -6.33
CA PRO A 94 -9.00 -0.44 -6.02
C PRO A 94 -8.90 -0.88 -4.55
N MET A 95 -10.06 -1.03 -3.90
CA MET A 95 -10.14 -1.52 -2.53
C MET A 95 -9.85 -3.02 -2.46
N GLY A 96 -9.15 -3.45 -1.42
CA GLY A 96 -8.87 -4.88 -1.19
C GLY A 96 -7.96 -5.52 -2.24
N GLY A 97 -7.23 -4.70 -3.01
CA GLY A 97 -6.36 -5.15 -4.09
C GLY A 97 -4.94 -5.55 -3.69
N GLY A 98 -4.58 -5.56 -2.41
CA GLY A 98 -3.19 -5.84 -1.99
C GLY A 98 -2.20 -4.69 -2.26
N LEU A 99 -2.69 -3.50 -2.63
CA LEU A 99 -1.89 -2.32 -3.02
C LEU A 99 -1.57 -1.37 -1.85
N GLY A 100 -2.09 -1.64 -0.66
CA GLY A 100 -1.84 -0.84 0.53
C GLY A 100 -2.57 0.51 0.58
N GLY A 101 -3.57 0.77 -0.28
CA GLY A 101 -4.23 2.08 -0.42
C GLY A 101 -4.71 2.68 0.90
N GLY A 102 -5.49 1.95 1.70
CA GLY A 102 -5.98 2.47 2.99
C GLY A 102 -4.86 2.76 3.99
N SER A 103 -3.77 1.98 4.00
CA SER A 103 -2.59 2.24 4.82
C SER A 103 -1.82 3.46 4.33
N SER A 104 -1.76 3.66 3.02
CA SER A 104 -1.18 4.85 2.40
C SER A 104 -1.98 6.11 2.73
N ASP A 105 -3.33 6.04 2.66
CA ASP A 105 -4.21 7.14 3.03
C ASP A 105 -4.00 7.55 4.50
N ALA A 106 -3.89 6.57 5.41
CA ALA A 106 -3.62 6.80 6.82
C ALA A 106 -2.25 7.44 7.05
N ALA A 107 -1.21 6.93 6.42
CA ALA A 107 0.15 7.47 6.52
C ALA A 107 0.22 8.91 5.99
N THR A 108 -0.37 9.17 4.83
CA THR A 108 -0.46 10.51 4.24
C THR A 108 -1.23 11.45 5.16
N THR A 109 -2.27 10.97 5.83
CA THR A 109 -3.01 11.75 6.84
C THR A 109 -2.13 12.11 8.04
N LEU A 110 -1.37 11.17 8.59
CA LEU A 110 -0.43 11.42 9.69
C LEU A 110 0.62 12.47 9.29
N LEU A 111 1.24 12.31 8.13
CA LEU A 111 2.25 13.24 7.59
C LEU A 111 1.66 14.62 7.33
N GLY A 112 0.52 14.68 6.63
CA GLY A 112 -0.15 15.92 6.26
C GLY A 112 -0.61 16.73 7.47
N LEU A 113 -1.24 16.09 8.45
CA LEU A 113 -1.71 16.76 9.65
C LEU A 113 -0.56 17.14 10.60
N ASN A 114 0.52 16.35 10.67
CA ASN A 114 1.73 16.74 11.39
C ASN A 114 2.29 18.08 10.87
N LYS A 115 2.33 18.25 9.54
CA LYS A 115 2.74 19.52 8.91
C LYS A 115 1.69 20.60 9.09
N LEU A 116 0.43 20.34 8.75
CA LEU A 116 -0.66 21.33 8.75
C LEU A 116 -0.96 21.90 10.13
N TRP A 117 -0.86 21.09 11.17
CA TRP A 117 -1.04 21.47 12.56
C TRP A 117 0.26 21.90 13.24
N GLN A 118 1.41 21.83 12.55
CA GLN A 118 2.74 22.21 13.05
C GLN A 118 3.13 21.46 14.33
N LEU A 119 2.89 20.14 14.36
CA LEU A 119 3.09 19.34 15.56
C LEU A 119 4.56 19.00 15.82
N GLY A 120 5.41 18.97 14.78
CA GLY A 120 6.84 18.72 14.90
C GLY A 120 7.20 17.29 15.33
N LEU A 121 6.29 16.32 15.13
CA LEU A 121 6.56 14.91 15.44
C LEU A 121 7.58 14.32 14.46
N SER A 122 8.47 13.46 14.99
CA SER A 122 9.44 12.74 14.18
C SER A 122 8.78 11.68 13.30
N ILE A 123 9.47 11.30 12.22
CA ILE A 123 9.01 10.20 11.36
C ILE A 123 8.90 8.89 12.12
N ASP A 124 9.80 8.63 13.07
CA ASP A 124 9.74 7.43 13.90
C ASP A 124 8.48 7.41 14.76
N THR A 125 8.13 8.54 15.40
CA THR A 125 6.88 8.67 16.18
C THR A 125 5.64 8.45 15.29
N LEU A 126 5.62 9.05 14.09
CA LEU A 126 4.51 8.85 13.16
C LEU A 126 4.40 7.41 12.67
N ALA A 127 5.54 6.73 12.43
CA ALA A 127 5.56 5.32 12.05
C ALA A 127 5.06 4.40 13.18
N GLU A 128 5.44 4.68 14.43
CA GLU A 128 4.95 3.94 15.62
C GLU A 128 3.45 4.13 15.80
N LEU A 129 2.93 5.35 15.69
CA LEU A 129 1.49 5.62 15.70
C LEU A 129 0.79 4.89 14.55
N GLY A 130 1.37 4.95 13.37
CA GLY A 130 0.86 4.32 12.16
C GLY A 130 0.76 2.80 12.27
N LEU A 131 1.70 2.14 12.96
CA LEU A 131 1.69 0.69 13.17
C LEU A 131 0.42 0.23 13.92
N SER A 132 -0.12 1.06 14.82
CA SER A 132 -1.39 0.76 15.51
C SER A 132 -2.62 0.80 14.59
N LEU A 133 -2.52 1.44 13.43
CA LEU A 133 -3.57 1.52 12.41
C LEU A 133 -3.49 0.39 11.40
N GLY A 134 -2.26 -0.08 11.09
CA GLY A 134 -2.03 -1.17 10.15
C GLY A 134 -0.55 -1.44 9.89
N ALA A 135 -0.20 -2.70 9.58
CA ALA A 135 1.17 -3.15 9.42
C ALA A 135 1.93 -2.44 8.26
N ASP A 136 1.23 -2.06 7.20
CA ASP A 136 1.82 -1.36 6.03
C ASP A 136 1.94 0.17 6.25
N VAL A 137 1.31 0.76 7.29
CA VAL A 137 1.34 2.22 7.50
C VAL A 137 2.75 2.75 7.73
N PRO A 138 3.64 2.10 8.50
CA PRO A 138 5.02 2.53 8.66
C PRO A 138 5.81 2.63 7.35
N LEU A 139 5.57 1.74 6.39
CA LEU A 139 6.18 1.80 5.06
C LEU A 139 5.89 3.15 4.37
N PHE A 140 4.61 3.54 4.36
CA PHE A 140 4.16 4.77 3.70
C PHE A 140 4.56 6.03 4.47
N VAL A 141 4.61 5.96 5.81
CA VAL A 141 5.15 7.07 6.64
C VAL A 141 6.63 7.29 6.34
N ARG A 142 7.44 6.23 6.27
CA ARG A 142 8.86 6.34 5.91
C ARG A 142 9.06 6.68 4.43
N GLY A 143 8.14 6.26 3.58
CA GLY A 143 8.09 6.61 2.17
C GLY A 143 9.30 6.12 1.36
N GLN A 144 9.85 4.96 1.69
CA GLN A 144 11.00 4.38 1.00
C GLN A 144 10.73 2.93 0.61
N THR A 145 11.06 2.58 -0.64
CA THR A 145 11.11 1.19 -1.11
C THR A 145 12.02 0.40 -0.18
N SER A 146 11.54 -0.74 0.34
CA SER A 146 12.19 -1.41 1.46
C SER A 146 12.07 -2.93 1.39
N PHE A 147 13.12 -3.62 1.80
CA PHE A 147 13.03 -4.99 2.27
C PHE A 147 12.41 -4.97 3.67
N ALA A 148 11.45 -5.85 3.91
CA ALA A 148 10.69 -5.86 5.16
C ALA A 148 10.64 -7.25 5.79
N GLU A 149 10.70 -7.28 7.12
CA GLU A 149 10.62 -8.46 7.95
C GLU A 149 9.61 -8.27 9.09
N GLY A 150 9.48 -9.29 9.95
CA GLY A 150 8.49 -9.28 11.03
C GLY A 150 7.09 -9.52 10.51
N VAL A 151 6.12 -8.66 10.85
CA VAL A 151 4.79 -8.62 10.21
C VAL A 151 4.76 -7.64 9.02
N GLY A 152 5.92 -7.17 8.57
CA GLY A 152 6.12 -6.16 7.52
C GLY A 152 6.59 -4.79 8.03
N GLU A 153 6.79 -4.65 9.35
CA GLU A 153 7.12 -3.40 10.02
C GLU A 153 8.63 -3.12 10.15
N LYS A 154 9.47 -4.17 10.05
CA LYS A 154 10.94 -4.03 10.15
C LYS A 154 11.51 -3.69 8.77
N LEU A 155 11.57 -2.41 8.48
CA LEU A 155 11.89 -1.88 7.16
C LEU A 155 13.38 -1.59 7.02
N GLN A 156 14.00 -2.12 5.97
CA GLN A 156 15.36 -1.78 5.54
C GLN A 156 15.28 -1.14 4.15
N PRO A 157 15.54 0.17 4.03
CA PRO A 157 15.49 0.86 2.74
C PRO A 157 16.44 0.23 1.71
N ILE A 158 15.95 0.09 0.49
CA ILE A 158 16.73 -0.42 -0.64
C ILE A 158 16.39 0.37 -1.90
N ASN A 159 17.38 0.56 -2.76
CA ASN A 159 17.19 1.16 -4.06
C ASN A 159 17.08 0.09 -5.14
N LEU A 160 15.98 0.11 -5.87
CA LEU A 160 15.72 -0.74 -7.02
C LEU A 160 15.87 0.05 -8.31
N ALA A 161 16.23 -0.64 -9.39
CA ALA A 161 16.16 -0.04 -10.72
C ALA A 161 14.70 0.32 -11.04
N GLU A 162 14.51 1.51 -11.60
CA GLU A 162 13.18 1.96 -12.04
C GLU A 162 12.61 1.02 -13.09
N LYS A 163 11.36 0.63 -12.89
CA LYS A 163 10.59 -0.22 -13.81
C LYS A 163 9.20 0.37 -14.00
N VAL A 164 8.62 0.07 -15.15
CA VAL A 164 7.20 0.34 -15.43
C VAL A 164 6.41 -0.91 -15.07
N TYR A 165 5.36 -0.72 -14.29
CA TYR A 165 4.46 -1.81 -13.89
C TYR A 165 3.08 -1.61 -14.49
N LEU A 166 2.51 -2.67 -15.04
CA LEU A 166 1.07 -2.77 -15.26
C LEU A 166 0.47 -3.52 -14.07
N VAL A 167 -0.43 -2.87 -13.37
CA VAL A 167 -1.20 -3.43 -12.26
C VAL A 167 -2.61 -3.70 -12.73
N VAL A 168 -3.11 -4.92 -12.51
CA VAL A 168 -4.44 -5.36 -12.95
C VAL A 168 -5.19 -5.94 -11.76
N THR A 169 -6.40 -5.45 -11.53
CA THR A 169 -7.27 -5.90 -10.44
C THR A 169 -8.54 -6.48 -11.04
N PRO A 170 -8.78 -7.79 -10.92
CA PRO A 170 -10.06 -8.39 -11.28
C PRO A 170 -11.19 -7.91 -10.34
N ASP A 171 -12.42 -7.97 -10.82
CA ASP A 171 -13.59 -7.60 -10.03
C ASP A 171 -13.93 -8.70 -9.00
N CYS A 172 -13.08 -8.82 -7.99
CA CYS A 172 -13.31 -9.68 -6.83
C CYS A 172 -12.65 -9.10 -5.58
N HIS A 173 -13.20 -9.45 -4.43
CA HIS A 173 -12.66 -9.09 -3.12
C HIS A 173 -12.02 -10.31 -2.47
N VAL A 174 -10.73 -10.21 -2.13
CA VAL A 174 -10.00 -11.24 -1.39
C VAL A 174 -9.84 -10.80 0.07
N SER A 175 -10.35 -11.60 0.99
CA SER A 175 -10.21 -11.33 2.42
C SER A 175 -8.79 -11.70 2.89
N THR A 176 -8.01 -10.70 3.29
CA THR A 176 -6.67 -10.90 3.87
C THR A 176 -6.70 -11.84 5.07
N ALA A 177 -7.72 -11.70 5.93
CA ALA A 177 -7.87 -12.54 7.12
C ALA A 177 -8.15 -14.01 6.74
N GLU A 178 -9.01 -14.25 5.75
CA GLU A 178 -9.30 -15.59 5.24
C GLU A 178 -8.05 -16.27 4.70
N VAL A 179 -7.26 -15.55 3.88
CA VAL A 179 -6.02 -16.08 3.30
C VAL A 179 -5.02 -16.45 4.40
N PHE A 180 -4.75 -15.54 5.35
CA PHE A 180 -3.78 -15.81 6.43
C PHE A 180 -4.23 -16.87 7.42
N GLN A 181 -5.54 -17.08 7.61
CA GLN A 181 -6.08 -18.11 8.51
C GLN A 181 -6.25 -19.48 7.83
N HIS A 182 -6.19 -19.55 6.50
CA HIS A 182 -6.47 -20.76 5.75
C HIS A 182 -5.45 -21.88 6.09
N PRO A 183 -5.88 -23.11 6.35
CA PRO A 183 -4.99 -24.20 6.74
C PRO A 183 -3.93 -24.57 5.69
N ASP A 184 -4.25 -24.41 4.41
CA ASP A 184 -3.37 -24.77 3.30
C ASP A 184 -2.37 -23.65 2.90
N LEU A 185 -2.33 -22.54 3.64
CA LEU A 185 -1.36 -21.49 3.40
C LEU A 185 0.05 -22.00 3.73
N ILE A 186 1.01 -21.79 2.83
CA ILE A 186 2.44 -22.09 3.05
C ILE A 186 2.97 -21.14 4.13
N ARG A 187 3.69 -21.68 5.14
CA ARG A 187 4.18 -20.88 6.30
C ARG A 187 5.59 -21.23 6.74
N ASP A 188 6.35 -21.90 5.91
CA ASP A 188 7.68 -22.43 6.21
C ASP A 188 8.69 -22.13 5.12
N THR A 189 8.43 -21.08 4.32
CA THR A 189 9.40 -20.60 3.34
C THR A 189 10.66 -20.14 4.04
N LYS A 190 11.82 -20.59 3.54
CA LYS A 190 13.11 -20.24 4.13
C LYS A 190 13.37 -18.75 4.03
N GLU A 191 13.87 -18.18 5.13
CA GLU A 191 14.33 -16.81 5.14
C GLU A 191 15.50 -16.62 4.16
N ILE A 192 15.50 -15.47 3.49
CA ILE A 192 16.59 -15.03 2.62
C ILE A 192 17.31 -13.86 3.28
N SER A 193 18.61 -13.79 3.14
CA SER A 193 19.36 -12.61 3.58
C SER A 193 19.23 -11.47 2.57
N LEU A 194 19.41 -10.24 3.03
CA LEU A 194 19.42 -9.07 2.12
C LEU A 194 20.54 -9.20 1.07
N ALA A 195 21.68 -9.86 1.41
CA ALA A 195 22.77 -10.11 0.48
C ALA A 195 22.37 -11.07 -0.65
N ASP A 196 21.49 -12.02 -0.36
CA ASP A 196 21.03 -13.03 -1.32
C ASP A 196 19.76 -12.60 -2.07
N LEU A 197 19.26 -11.40 -1.81
CA LEU A 197 17.98 -10.92 -2.36
C LEU A 197 17.90 -11.06 -3.89
N HIS A 198 18.97 -10.69 -4.61
CA HIS A 198 18.98 -10.74 -6.08
C HIS A 198 19.22 -12.13 -6.68
N SER A 199 19.75 -13.06 -5.88
CA SER A 199 19.99 -14.45 -6.31
C SER A 199 18.85 -15.41 -5.92
N SER A 200 17.91 -14.94 -5.08
CA SER A 200 16.81 -15.75 -4.59
C SER A 200 15.63 -15.76 -5.55
N SER A 201 14.84 -16.81 -5.49
CA SER A 201 13.58 -16.90 -6.23
C SER A 201 12.51 -16.08 -5.54
N TRP A 202 11.95 -15.11 -6.24
CA TRP A 202 10.87 -14.27 -5.76
C TRP A 202 9.51 -14.87 -6.12
N HIS A 203 8.71 -15.17 -5.12
CA HIS A 203 7.35 -15.65 -5.30
C HIS A 203 6.45 -15.12 -4.17
N ASN A 204 5.16 -15.34 -4.29
CA ASN A 204 4.19 -14.95 -3.27
C ASN A 204 3.52 -16.21 -2.72
N ASP A 205 3.77 -16.53 -1.44
CA ASP A 205 3.23 -17.72 -0.78
C ASP A 205 1.70 -17.74 -0.69
N CYS A 206 1.05 -16.58 -0.74
CA CYS A 206 -0.40 -16.50 -0.78
C CYS A 206 -0.97 -16.84 -2.17
N GLN A 207 -0.20 -16.65 -3.23
CA GLN A 207 -0.69 -16.73 -4.61
C GLN A 207 -1.30 -18.09 -4.95
N PRO A 208 -0.66 -19.25 -4.71
CA PRO A 208 -1.23 -20.56 -5.07
C PRO A 208 -2.57 -20.84 -4.36
N LEU A 209 -2.70 -20.39 -3.12
CA LEU A 209 -3.94 -20.51 -2.36
C LEU A 209 -5.04 -19.63 -2.96
N VAL A 210 -4.72 -18.36 -3.23
CA VAL A 210 -5.67 -17.38 -3.77
C VAL A 210 -6.14 -17.78 -5.17
N GLU A 211 -5.25 -18.25 -6.04
CA GLU A 211 -5.63 -18.77 -7.35
C GLU A 211 -6.65 -19.91 -7.27
N ARG A 212 -6.52 -20.78 -6.26
CA ARG A 212 -7.46 -21.87 -6.02
C ARG A 212 -8.81 -21.40 -5.47
N LEU A 213 -8.79 -20.45 -4.53
CA LEU A 213 -10.01 -19.95 -3.89
C LEU A 213 -10.77 -18.95 -4.76
N TYR A 214 -10.04 -18.21 -5.60
CA TYR A 214 -10.55 -17.13 -6.44
C TYR A 214 -10.11 -17.32 -7.91
N PRO A 215 -10.76 -18.21 -8.68
CA PRO A 215 -10.34 -18.55 -10.05
C PRO A 215 -10.15 -17.34 -10.99
N ILE A 216 -10.87 -16.25 -10.74
CA ILE A 216 -10.72 -15.02 -11.53
C ILE A 216 -9.32 -14.40 -11.39
N VAL A 217 -8.64 -14.58 -10.25
CA VAL A 217 -7.25 -14.12 -10.05
C VAL A 217 -6.32 -14.98 -10.91
N ALA A 218 -6.51 -16.31 -10.93
CA ALA A 218 -5.75 -17.22 -11.78
C ALA A 218 -5.91 -16.88 -13.27
N ILE A 219 -7.15 -16.62 -13.72
CA ILE A 219 -7.44 -16.20 -15.09
C ILE A 219 -6.74 -14.89 -15.44
N THR A 220 -6.75 -13.93 -14.52
CA THR A 220 -6.08 -12.63 -14.71
C THR A 220 -4.56 -12.78 -14.80
N LEU A 221 -3.95 -13.64 -13.96
CA LEU A 221 -2.53 -13.97 -14.04
C LEU A 221 -2.17 -14.65 -15.37
N GLN A 222 -2.99 -15.65 -15.80
CA GLN A 222 -2.81 -16.35 -17.09
C GLN A 222 -2.92 -15.40 -18.28
N TRP A 223 -3.75 -14.38 -18.19
CA TRP A 223 -3.84 -13.34 -19.21
C TRP A 223 -2.59 -12.45 -19.18
N LEU A 224 -2.18 -11.95 -18.02
CA LEU A 224 -1.08 -10.99 -17.91
C LEU A 224 0.28 -11.62 -18.27
N VAL A 225 0.50 -12.91 -17.96
CA VAL A 225 1.75 -13.62 -18.26
C VAL A 225 2.03 -13.76 -19.75
N GLN A 226 1.02 -13.60 -20.62
CA GLN A 226 1.20 -13.59 -22.07
C GLN A 226 1.99 -12.36 -22.56
N TYR A 227 2.06 -11.30 -21.75
CA TYR A 227 2.76 -10.06 -22.06
C TYR A 227 4.10 -9.95 -21.31
N ALA A 228 4.13 -10.34 -20.04
CA ALA A 228 5.35 -10.35 -19.23
C ALA A 228 5.20 -11.26 -18.00
N PRO A 229 6.31 -11.72 -17.39
CA PRO A 229 6.26 -12.46 -16.12
C PRO A 229 5.45 -11.70 -15.08
N SER A 230 4.46 -12.34 -14.49
CA SER A 230 3.46 -11.72 -13.63
C SER A 230 3.33 -12.42 -12.28
N GLN A 231 2.96 -11.66 -11.28
CA GLN A 231 2.73 -12.11 -9.90
C GLN A 231 1.54 -11.39 -9.27
N MET A 232 1.00 -11.99 -8.21
CA MET A 232 0.04 -11.35 -7.32
C MET A 232 0.77 -10.50 -6.26
N THR A 233 0.21 -9.33 -5.91
CA THR A 233 0.72 -8.50 -4.82
C THR A 233 -0.08 -8.68 -3.54
N GLY A 234 0.62 -8.77 -2.40
CA GLY A 234 -0.02 -8.99 -1.09
C GLY A 234 -0.83 -10.27 -1.06
N THR A 235 -2.01 -10.19 -0.50
CA THR A 235 -3.00 -11.29 -0.50
C THR A 235 -3.95 -11.23 -1.70
N GLY A 236 -3.66 -10.40 -2.71
CA GLY A 236 -4.52 -10.18 -3.88
C GLY A 236 -5.60 -9.12 -3.60
N ALA A 237 -6.58 -8.94 -4.51
CA ALA A 237 -6.73 -9.62 -5.79
C ALA A 237 -5.82 -9.09 -6.92
N SER A 238 -5.11 -7.97 -6.74
CA SER A 238 -4.31 -7.38 -7.81
C SER A 238 -3.12 -8.25 -8.19
N VAL A 239 -2.86 -8.30 -9.49
CA VAL A 239 -1.69 -8.90 -10.11
C VAL A 239 -0.90 -7.83 -10.83
N PHE A 240 0.39 -8.04 -11.03
CA PHE A 240 1.24 -7.08 -11.71
C PHE A 240 2.29 -7.76 -12.57
N ALA A 241 2.78 -7.02 -13.55
CA ALA A 241 3.94 -7.38 -14.35
C ALA A 241 4.84 -6.16 -14.56
N ALA A 242 6.14 -6.39 -14.62
CA ALA A 242 7.12 -5.36 -14.95
C ALA A 242 7.39 -5.35 -16.46
N PHE A 243 7.40 -4.16 -17.05
CA PHE A 243 7.65 -3.94 -18.47
C PHE A 243 8.94 -3.12 -18.68
N PRO A 244 9.61 -3.29 -19.84
CA PRO A 244 10.82 -2.55 -20.15
C PRO A 244 10.55 -1.05 -20.36
N ASP A 245 9.34 -0.71 -20.82
CA ASP A 245 8.93 0.67 -21.13
C ASP A 245 7.40 0.85 -21.03
N GLN A 246 6.98 2.10 -21.05
CA GLN A 246 5.57 2.49 -20.96
C GLN A 246 4.76 2.05 -22.19
N THR A 247 5.36 2.01 -23.38
CA THR A 247 4.65 1.63 -24.62
C THR A 247 4.23 0.17 -24.57
N SER A 248 5.14 -0.71 -24.13
CA SER A 248 4.85 -2.14 -23.95
C SER A 248 3.75 -2.38 -22.92
N ALA A 249 3.78 -1.65 -21.80
CA ALA A 249 2.73 -1.71 -20.78
C ALA A 249 1.39 -1.20 -21.31
N GLN A 250 1.38 -0.10 -22.08
CA GLN A 250 0.16 0.44 -22.72
C GLN A 250 -0.44 -0.53 -23.74
N HIS A 251 0.39 -1.24 -24.49
CA HIS A 251 -0.10 -2.27 -25.43
C HIS A 251 -0.85 -3.37 -24.69
N ALA A 252 -0.32 -3.86 -23.58
CA ALA A 252 -1.01 -4.85 -22.74
C ALA A 252 -2.28 -4.27 -22.12
N LEU A 253 -2.23 -3.05 -21.55
CA LEU A 253 -3.38 -2.39 -20.94
C LEU A 253 -4.53 -2.19 -21.94
N ALA A 254 -4.24 -1.90 -23.22
CA ALA A 254 -5.25 -1.74 -24.26
C ALA A 254 -6.04 -3.04 -24.55
N GLN A 255 -5.53 -4.19 -24.14
CA GLN A 255 -6.17 -5.51 -24.28
C GLN A 255 -6.79 -6.01 -22.97
N LEU A 256 -6.94 -5.11 -21.97
CA LEU A 256 -7.45 -5.47 -20.64
C LEU A 256 -8.82 -6.15 -20.72
N PRO A 257 -9.01 -7.31 -20.04
CA PRO A 257 -10.31 -7.95 -19.97
C PRO A 257 -11.37 -7.03 -19.34
N PRO A 258 -12.63 -7.04 -19.83
CA PRO A 258 -13.69 -6.17 -19.32
C PRO A 258 -14.02 -6.33 -17.84
N SER A 259 -13.71 -7.50 -17.25
CA SER A 259 -13.90 -7.82 -15.84
C SER A 259 -12.74 -7.32 -14.95
N CYS A 260 -11.79 -6.57 -15.51
CA CYS A 260 -10.63 -6.09 -14.80
C CYS A 260 -10.52 -4.57 -14.89
N ARG A 261 -9.89 -3.98 -13.88
CA ARG A 261 -9.38 -2.61 -13.91
C ARG A 261 -7.86 -2.66 -13.94
N GLY A 262 -7.23 -1.73 -14.63
CA GLY A 262 -5.77 -1.70 -14.71
C GLY A 262 -5.24 -0.28 -14.81
N PHE A 263 -4.03 -0.11 -14.33
CA PHE A 263 -3.28 1.15 -14.48
C PHE A 263 -1.79 0.86 -14.64
N ILE A 264 -1.10 1.80 -15.25
CA ILE A 264 0.36 1.78 -15.39
C ILE A 264 0.96 2.75 -14.37
N ALA A 265 2.02 2.31 -13.71
CA ALA A 265 2.77 3.11 -12.76
C ALA A 265 4.27 2.84 -12.85
N LYS A 266 5.08 3.81 -12.42
CA LYS A 266 6.52 3.61 -12.25
C LYS A 266 6.83 3.19 -10.82
N GLY A 267 7.75 2.26 -10.67
CA GLY A 267 8.37 1.99 -9.38
C GLY A 267 9.26 3.14 -8.97
N VAL A 268 9.08 3.64 -7.76
CA VAL A 268 9.89 4.73 -7.19
C VAL A 268 10.56 4.28 -5.90
N ASN A 269 11.77 4.77 -5.64
CA ASN A 269 12.50 4.44 -4.41
C ASN A 269 12.08 5.33 -3.23
N GLN A 270 11.59 6.54 -3.53
CA GLN A 270 11.08 7.49 -2.55
C GLN A 270 9.66 7.92 -2.94
N SER A 271 8.77 7.96 -1.96
CA SER A 271 7.38 8.39 -2.16
C SER A 271 7.33 9.85 -2.59
N PRO A 272 6.53 10.19 -3.62
CA PRO A 272 6.26 11.57 -4.02
C PRO A 272 5.67 12.46 -2.91
N VAL A 273 5.12 11.86 -1.85
CA VAL A 273 4.57 12.61 -0.70
C VAL A 273 5.63 13.53 -0.08
N TRP A 274 6.90 13.11 -0.08
CA TRP A 274 7.98 13.91 0.50
C TRP A 274 8.30 15.17 -0.30
N ALA A 275 8.28 15.07 -1.64
CA ALA A 275 8.42 16.26 -2.50
C ALA A 275 7.23 17.21 -2.29
N ALA A 276 5.99 16.68 -2.30
CA ALA A 276 4.79 17.49 -2.07
C ALA A 276 4.76 18.16 -0.69
N LEU A 277 5.30 17.50 0.35
CA LEU A 277 5.46 18.11 1.68
C LEU A 277 6.51 19.23 1.69
N ALA A 278 7.58 19.11 0.93
CA ALA A 278 8.63 20.13 0.85
C ALA A 278 8.16 21.39 0.10
N ASP A 279 7.35 21.24 -0.94
CA ASP A 279 6.86 22.34 -1.79
C ASP A 279 5.80 23.22 -1.12
N THR A 280 5.33 22.84 0.08
CA THR A 280 4.33 23.60 0.85
C THR A 280 4.98 24.47 1.93
N GLU A 281 5.81 25.44 1.54
CA GLU A 281 6.29 26.52 2.42
C GLU A 281 5.31 27.69 2.55
#